data_cebece33673bacc18ce5a8af4dc97275
#
_entry.id   cebece33673bacc18ce5a8af4dc97275
#
_cell.length_a   1.000
_cell.length_b   1.000
_cell.length_c   1.000
_cell.angle_alpha   90.00
_cell.angle_beta   90.00
_cell.angle_gamma   90.00
#
_symmetry.space_group_name_H-M   'P 1'
#
loop_
_entity.id
_entity.type
_entity.pdbx_description
1 polymer ?
#
loop_
_entity_poly.entity_id
_entity_poly.type
_entity_poly.pdbx_seq_one_letter_code
_entity_poly.pdbx_strand_id
1 'polypeptide(L)'
;MKYKIYTDGACSGNPGPGGWGAVILDQDDKQKNISGSEKNTTNNRMELLAAIMSLKKIKTNSEVVIFTDSTYVKNGITEWMKNWKKNGWKNSSKKPVKNKDLWEKLDKLCEANNVSWKWVKGHSTNEFNNLADELATKAIK
;
A
#
# COMPACT_ATOMS: atom_id res chain seq x y z
N MET A 1 5.40 -0.14 -19.42
CA MET A 1 6.46 -0.29 -18.39
C MET A 1 6.11 -1.42 -17.43
N LYS A 2 7.11 -2.05 -16.85
CA LYS A 2 6.94 -3.09 -15.85
C LYS A 2 7.64 -2.66 -14.56
N TYR A 3 6.98 -2.84 -13.43
CA TYR A 3 7.53 -2.46 -12.12
C TYR A 3 7.31 -3.54 -11.09
N LYS A 4 8.23 -3.62 -10.15
CA LYS A 4 8.09 -4.38 -8.91
C LYS A 4 8.13 -3.37 -7.77
N ILE A 5 7.17 -3.42 -6.87
CA ILE A 5 7.06 -2.47 -5.77
C ILE A 5 6.97 -3.24 -4.46
N TYR A 6 7.80 -2.84 -3.50
CA TYR A 6 7.78 -3.39 -2.14
C TYR A 6 7.31 -2.28 -1.21
N THR A 7 6.25 -2.54 -0.47
CA THR A 7 5.61 -1.53 0.38
C THR A 7 5.59 -1.96 1.84
N ASP A 8 5.64 -0.99 2.74
CA ASP A 8 5.43 -1.23 4.17
C ASP A 8 4.90 0.03 4.85
N GLY A 9 4.27 -0.18 6.00
CA GLY A 9 3.77 0.90 6.84
C GLY A 9 4.05 0.60 8.30
N ALA A 10 4.25 1.64 9.08
CA ALA A 10 4.52 1.54 10.51
C ALA A 10 3.82 2.66 11.26
N CYS A 11 3.51 2.41 12.52
CA CYS A 11 2.85 3.41 13.36
C CYS A 11 3.34 3.27 14.79
N SER A 12 3.72 4.41 15.38
CA SER A 12 4.13 4.47 16.78
C SER A 12 2.90 4.78 17.63
N GLY A 13 2.26 3.74 18.15
CA GLY A 13 0.91 3.84 18.71
C GLY A 13 -0.13 3.68 17.60
N ASN A 14 -1.33 3.28 17.92
CA ASN A 14 -2.33 3.00 16.88
C ASN A 14 -3.72 3.45 17.41
N PRO A 15 -4.11 4.74 17.22
CA PRO A 15 -3.47 5.74 16.38
C PRO A 15 -2.27 6.44 16.99
N GLY A 16 -1.47 7.09 16.15
CA GLY A 16 -0.30 7.85 16.54
C GLY A 16 0.52 8.28 15.32
N PRO A 17 1.75 8.77 15.52
CA PRO A 17 2.62 9.10 14.40
C PRO A 17 2.96 7.86 13.59
N GLY A 18 2.85 7.95 12.28
CA GLY A 18 3.14 6.82 11.40
C GLY A 18 4.01 7.20 10.22
N GLY A 19 4.59 6.18 9.59
CA GLY A 19 5.38 6.33 8.39
C GLY A 19 5.07 5.23 7.39
N TRP A 20 5.36 5.50 6.13
CA TRP A 20 5.23 4.51 5.07
C TRP A 20 6.49 4.56 4.21
N GLY A 21 6.80 3.44 3.59
CA GLY A 21 7.96 3.34 2.71
C GLY A 21 7.68 2.40 1.55
N ALA A 22 8.36 2.66 0.44
CA ALA A 22 8.25 1.80 -0.73
C ALA A 22 9.55 1.82 -1.52
N VAL A 23 9.85 0.65 -2.09
CA VAL A 23 10.97 0.47 -3.02
C VAL A 23 10.39 0.12 -4.38
N ILE A 24 10.68 0.94 -5.38
CA ILE A 24 10.17 0.76 -6.74
C ILE A 24 11.32 0.35 -7.65
N LEU A 25 11.19 -0.80 -8.28
CA LEU A 25 12.14 -1.29 -9.26
C LEU A 25 11.51 -1.26 -10.64
N ASP A 26 12.16 -0.62 -11.62
CA ASP A 26 11.66 -0.63 -12.98
C ASP A 26 12.16 -1.88 -13.74
N GLN A 27 11.83 -1.98 -15.02
CA GLN A 27 12.19 -3.14 -15.83
C GLN A 27 13.70 -3.29 -16.07
N ASP A 28 14.46 -2.23 -15.81
CA ASP A 28 15.93 -2.23 -15.90
C ASP A 28 16.57 -2.35 -14.51
N ASP A 29 15.78 -2.72 -13.51
CA ASP A 29 16.19 -2.85 -12.12
C ASP A 29 16.70 -1.55 -11.48
N LYS A 30 16.35 -0.41 -12.05
CA LYS A 30 16.62 0.88 -11.42
C LYS A 30 15.73 1.03 -10.22
N GLN A 31 16.35 1.39 -9.11
CA GLN A 31 15.67 1.47 -7.81
C GLN A 31 15.35 2.90 -7.42
N LYS A 32 14.13 3.10 -6.96
CA LYS A 32 13.70 4.36 -6.40
C LYS A 32 13.05 4.09 -5.04
N ASN A 33 13.53 4.76 -4.02
CA ASN A 33 12.99 4.65 -2.67
C ASN A 33 12.15 5.88 -2.37
N ILE A 34 10.96 5.68 -1.84
CA ILE A 34 10.10 6.78 -1.40
C ILE A 34 9.58 6.50 0.00
N SER A 35 9.29 7.57 0.73
CA SER A 35 8.75 7.45 2.09
C SER A 35 8.00 8.73 2.45
N GLY A 36 7.22 8.64 3.51
CA GLY A 36 6.48 9.78 4.04
C GLY A 36 5.91 9.45 5.41
N SER A 37 5.28 10.43 6.04
CA SER A 37 4.74 10.28 7.39
C SER A 37 3.45 11.06 7.57
N GLU A 38 2.68 10.66 8.58
CA GLU A 38 1.51 11.38 9.07
C GLU A 38 1.59 11.45 10.59
N LYS A 39 1.14 12.57 11.17
CA LYS A 39 1.24 12.79 12.62
C LYS A 39 0.25 11.96 13.43
N ASN A 40 -0.93 11.71 12.88
CA ASN A 40 -1.99 10.98 13.57
C ASN A 40 -2.64 10.03 12.58
N THR A 41 -2.24 8.77 12.63
CA THR A 41 -2.65 7.77 11.66
C THR A 41 -2.69 6.38 12.29
N THR A 42 -2.84 5.36 11.47
CA THR A 42 -2.85 3.96 11.89
C THR A 42 -1.92 3.15 10.99
N ASN A 43 -1.53 1.98 11.46
CA ASN A 43 -0.70 1.07 10.68
C ASN A 43 -1.38 0.73 9.33
N ASN A 44 -2.68 0.44 9.38
CA ASN A 44 -3.43 0.08 8.16
C ASN A 44 -3.45 1.22 7.14
N ARG A 45 -3.61 2.46 7.60
CA ARG A 45 -3.56 3.62 6.69
C ARG A 45 -2.19 3.79 6.06
N MET A 46 -1.13 3.55 6.83
CA MET A 46 0.24 3.65 6.31
C MET A 46 0.53 2.57 5.27
N GLU A 47 0.02 1.36 5.49
CA GLU A 47 0.13 0.27 4.51
C GLU A 47 -0.56 0.63 3.19
N LEU A 48 -1.78 1.16 3.26
CA LEU A 48 -2.52 1.62 2.08
C LEU A 48 -1.80 2.77 1.38
N LEU A 49 -1.31 3.73 2.16
CA LEU A 49 -0.68 4.93 1.61
C LEU A 49 0.62 4.58 0.88
N ALA A 50 1.39 3.61 1.38
CA ALA A 50 2.59 3.14 0.70
C ALA A 50 2.28 2.65 -0.72
N ALA A 51 1.22 1.85 -0.87
CA ALA A 51 0.79 1.36 -2.18
C ALA A 51 0.29 2.51 -3.07
N ILE A 52 -0.52 3.40 -2.51
CA ILE A 52 -1.08 4.54 -3.27
C ILE A 52 0.04 5.44 -3.79
N MET A 53 0.95 5.84 -2.92
CA MET A 53 2.01 6.77 -3.30
C MET A 53 2.98 6.13 -4.30
N SER A 54 3.20 4.82 -4.19
CA SER A 54 4.02 4.09 -5.16
C SER A 54 3.39 4.12 -6.55
N LEU A 55 2.11 3.81 -6.63
CA LEU A 55 1.39 3.78 -7.91
C LEU A 55 1.30 5.16 -8.56
N LYS A 56 1.33 6.23 -7.77
CA LYS A 56 1.37 7.60 -8.29
C LYS A 56 2.70 7.96 -8.92
N LYS A 57 3.77 7.27 -8.55
CA LYS A 57 5.14 7.57 -9.02
C LYS A 57 5.48 6.87 -10.33
N ILE A 58 4.68 5.90 -10.76
CA ILE A 58 4.94 5.15 -11.99
C ILE A 58 4.08 5.67 -13.14
N LYS A 59 4.44 5.28 -14.36
CA LYS A 59 3.65 5.63 -15.54
C LYS A 59 2.34 4.84 -15.53
N THR A 60 1.26 5.48 -15.98
CA THR A 60 -0.04 4.80 -16.13
C THR A 60 0.04 3.73 -17.22
N ASN A 61 -0.89 2.78 -17.16
CA ASN A 61 -0.94 1.61 -18.06
C ASN A 61 0.29 0.71 -17.93
N SER A 62 0.88 0.65 -16.74
CA SER A 62 2.02 -0.21 -16.47
C SER A 62 1.57 -1.55 -15.91
N GLU A 63 2.41 -2.58 -16.11
CA GLU A 63 2.28 -3.84 -15.38
C GLU A 63 3.05 -3.69 -14.07
N VAL A 64 2.38 -3.98 -12.96
CA VAL A 64 2.95 -3.76 -11.63
C VAL A 64 2.70 -4.98 -10.76
N VAL A 65 3.74 -5.43 -10.06
CA VAL A 65 3.60 -6.42 -9.00
C VAL A 65 3.91 -5.71 -7.69
N ILE A 66 2.96 -5.69 -6.77
CA ILE A 66 3.15 -5.10 -5.45
C ILE A 66 3.32 -6.20 -4.42
N PHE A 67 4.42 -6.14 -3.68
CA PHE A 67 4.73 -7.07 -2.59
C PHE A 67 4.39 -6.37 -1.28
N THR A 68 3.53 -6.99 -0.48
CA THR A 68 3.11 -6.45 0.82
C THR A 68 3.04 -7.57 1.85
N ASP A 69 3.34 -7.25 3.11
CA ASP A 69 3.14 -8.17 4.22
C ASP A 69 1.83 -7.88 4.97
N SER A 70 1.09 -6.89 4.54
CA SER A 70 -0.16 -6.50 5.20
C SER A 70 -1.30 -7.43 4.84
N THR A 71 -1.81 -8.17 5.82
CA THR A 71 -3.01 -9.00 5.64
C THR A 71 -4.24 -8.13 5.42
N TYR A 72 -4.27 -6.94 6.02
CA TYR A 72 -5.35 -5.98 5.82
C TYR A 72 -5.48 -5.57 4.35
N VAL A 73 -4.37 -5.19 3.72
CA VAL A 73 -4.36 -4.81 2.30
C VAL A 73 -4.73 -6.00 1.43
N LYS A 74 -4.13 -7.16 1.71
CA LYS A 74 -4.42 -8.39 0.97
C LYS A 74 -5.91 -8.72 1.00
N ASN A 75 -6.50 -8.75 2.19
CA ASN A 75 -7.92 -9.11 2.35
C ASN A 75 -8.84 -8.08 1.70
N GLY A 76 -8.50 -6.81 1.78
CA GLY A 76 -9.27 -5.75 1.13
C GLY A 76 -9.29 -5.92 -0.39
N ILE A 77 -8.14 -6.17 -0.99
CA ILE A 77 -8.01 -6.33 -2.43
C ILE A 77 -8.71 -7.61 -2.92
N THR A 78 -8.52 -8.72 -2.21
CA THR A 78 -9.00 -10.02 -2.68
C THR A 78 -10.45 -10.32 -2.31
N GLU A 79 -10.95 -9.76 -1.21
CA GLU A 79 -12.26 -10.12 -0.69
C GLU A 79 -13.22 -8.93 -0.50
N TRP A 80 -12.78 -7.90 0.23
CA TRP A 80 -13.70 -6.85 0.69
C TRP A 80 -14.09 -5.84 -0.40
N MET A 81 -13.14 -5.46 -1.24
CA MET A 81 -13.33 -4.37 -2.19
C MET A 81 -14.46 -4.64 -3.18
N LYS A 82 -14.62 -5.88 -3.62
CA LYS A 82 -15.69 -6.26 -4.53
C LYS A 82 -17.06 -5.95 -3.95
N ASN A 83 -17.26 -6.28 -2.68
CA ASN A 83 -18.52 -6.03 -1.99
C ASN A 83 -18.73 -4.54 -1.73
N TRP A 84 -17.68 -3.84 -1.34
CA TRP A 84 -17.77 -2.39 -1.11
C TRP A 84 -18.17 -1.65 -2.37
N LYS A 85 -17.59 -2.01 -3.51
CA LYS A 85 -17.92 -1.35 -4.79
C LYS A 85 -19.38 -1.58 -5.17
N LYS A 86 -19.92 -2.76 -4.91
CA LYS A 86 -21.33 -3.08 -5.16
C LYS A 86 -22.26 -2.32 -4.21
N ASN A 87 -21.81 -2.06 -2.99
CA ASN A 87 -22.64 -1.48 -1.93
C ASN A 87 -22.40 0.01 -1.73
N GLY A 88 -21.77 0.69 -2.71
CA GLY A 88 -21.50 2.12 -2.62
C GLY A 88 -20.51 2.50 -1.53
N TRP A 89 -19.53 1.61 -1.28
CA TRP A 89 -18.49 1.80 -0.26
C TRP A 89 -19.05 1.87 1.16
N LYS A 90 -20.09 1.10 1.42
CA LYS A 90 -20.69 0.98 2.75
C LYS A 90 -20.52 -0.45 3.27
N ASN A 91 -20.36 -0.57 4.59
CA ASN A 91 -20.26 -1.87 5.22
C ASN A 91 -21.66 -2.47 5.44
N SER A 92 -21.73 -3.63 6.11
CA SER A 92 -22.99 -4.33 6.37
C SER A 92 -23.96 -3.51 7.22
N SER A 93 -23.46 -2.56 8.02
CA SER A 93 -24.27 -1.67 8.84
C SER A 93 -24.66 -0.39 8.10
N LYS A 94 -24.46 -0.32 6.79
CA LYS A 94 -24.75 0.82 5.91
C LYS A 94 -23.96 2.09 6.27
N LYS A 95 -22.84 1.94 7.00
CA LYS A 95 -21.92 3.03 7.32
C LYS A 95 -20.75 3.01 6.33
N PRO A 96 -20.12 4.18 6.07
CA PRO A 96 -18.94 4.19 5.18
C PRO A 96 -17.86 3.22 5.67
N VAL A 97 -17.21 2.53 4.73
CA VAL A 97 -16.15 1.60 5.10
C VAL A 97 -14.98 2.37 5.72
N LYS A 98 -14.29 1.74 6.67
CA LYS A 98 -13.13 2.35 7.30
C LYS A 98 -12.03 2.58 6.27
N ASN A 99 -11.40 3.76 6.33
CA ASN A 99 -10.36 4.16 5.37
C ASN A 99 -10.86 4.24 3.92
N LYS A 100 -12.16 4.52 3.74
CA LYS A 100 -12.78 4.65 2.43
C LYS A 100 -12.00 5.57 1.50
N ASP A 101 -11.53 6.70 2.00
CA ASP A 101 -10.76 7.67 1.23
C ASP A 101 -9.54 7.05 0.55
N LEU A 102 -8.80 6.22 1.29
CA LEU A 102 -7.61 5.56 0.77
C LEU A 102 -7.97 4.38 -0.14
N TRP A 103 -8.98 3.58 0.23
CA TRP A 103 -9.41 2.46 -0.60
C TRP A 103 -9.91 2.90 -1.97
N GLU A 104 -10.65 4.00 -2.04
CA GLU A 104 -11.13 4.53 -3.31
C GLU A 104 -9.97 5.04 -4.18
N LYS A 105 -8.98 5.71 -3.60
CA LYS A 105 -7.79 6.16 -4.33
C LYS A 105 -7.00 4.97 -4.87
N LEU A 106 -6.83 3.94 -4.05
CA LEU A 106 -6.11 2.73 -4.47
C LEU A 106 -6.83 2.03 -5.61
N ASP A 107 -8.16 1.92 -5.53
CA ASP A 107 -8.97 1.31 -6.58
C ASP A 107 -8.78 1.99 -7.94
N LYS A 108 -8.82 3.32 -7.95
CA LYS A 108 -8.63 4.10 -9.18
C LYS A 108 -7.24 3.87 -9.78
N LEU A 109 -6.22 3.82 -8.94
CA LEU A 109 -4.85 3.58 -9.40
C LEU A 109 -4.68 2.16 -9.94
N CYS A 110 -5.34 1.18 -9.33
CA CYS A 110 -5.33 -0.19 -9.82
C CYS A 110 -6.06 -0.32 -11.16
N GLU A 111 -7.12 0.45 -11.37
CA GLU A 111 -7.83 0.49 -12.67
C GLU A 111 -6.97 1.12 -13.77
N ALA A 112 -6.12 2.09 -13.42
CA ALA A 112 -5.24 2.76 -14.37
C ALA A 112 -4.03 1.92 -14.78
N ASN A 113 -3.79 0.81 -14.09
CA ASN A 113 -2.63 -0.06 -14.29
C ASN A 113 -3.06 -1.53 -14.23
N ASN A 114 -2.18 -2.42 -14.66
CA ASN A 114 -2.38 -3.86 -14.48
C ASN A 114 -1.62 -4.30 -13.23
N VAL A 115 -2.30 -4.28 -12.09
CA VAL A 115 -1.67 -4.50 -10.78
C VAL A 115 -1.93 -5.93 -10.30
N SER A 116 -0.86 -6.64 -9.99
CA SER A 116 -0.90 -7.95 -9.33
C SER A 116 -0.34 -7.79 -7.93
N TRP A 117 -0.90 -8.52 -6.99
CA TRP A 117 -0.50 -8.45 -5.59
C TRP A 117 0.13 -9.76 -5.17
N LYS A 118 1.27 -9.66 -4.48
CA LYS A 118 1.92 -10.82 -3.85
C LYS A 118 2.09 -10.55 -2.37
N TRP A 119 1.53 -11.43 -1.57
CA TRP A 119 1.70 -11.35 -0.13
C TRP A 119 3.00 -12.01 0.27
N VAL A 120 3.79 -11.32 1.11
CA VAL A 120 5.02 -11.85 1.67
C VAL A 120 4.91 -11.87 3.19
N LYS A 121 5.61 -12.81 3.83
CA LYS A 121 5.66 -12.83 5.29
C LYS A 121 6.44 -11.63 5.80
N GLY A 122 5.94 -11.00 6.85
CA GLY A 122 6.69 -9.98 7.57
C GLY A 122 8.02 -10.57 8.05
N HIS A 123 9.04 -9.73 8.11
CA HIS A 123 10.40 -10.14 8.49
C HIS A 123 10.96 -11.24 7.58
N SER A 124 10.67 -11.16 6.30
CA SER A 124 11.21 -12.11 5.32
C SER A 124 12.70 -11.85 5.09
N THR A 125 13.35 -12.78 4.37
CA THR A 125 14.76 -12.63 3.97
C THR A 125 14.92 -11.70 2.76
N ASN A 126 13.83 -11.17 2.22
CA ASN A 126 13.88 -10.28 1.06
C ASN A 126 14.41 -8.90 1.46
N GLU A 127 15.52 -8.50 0.85
CA GLU A 127 16.18 -7.23 1.19
C GLU A 127 15.34 -6.00 0.85
N PHE A 128 14.54 -6.04 -0.21
CA PHE A 128 13.71 -4.89 -0.60
C PHE A 128 12.52 -4.73 0.35
N ASN A 129 11.96 -5.84 0.81
CA ASN A 129 10.91 -5.81 1.82
C ASN A 129 11.43 -5.23 3.13
N ASN A 130 12.63 -5.63 3.53
CA ASN A 130 13.29 -5.11 4.73
C ASN A 130 13.62 -3.63 4.57
N LEU A 131 14.02 -3.20 3.38
CA LEU A 131 14.30 -1.80 3.10
C LEU A 131 13.02 -0.95 3.18
N ALA A 132 11.91 -1.46 2.66
CA ALA A 132 10.62 -0.75 2.76
C ALA A 132 10.21 -0.57 4.23
N ASP A 133 10.42 -1.60 5.06
CA ASP A 133 10.17 -1.54 6.50
C ASP A 133 11.04 -0.47 7.16
N GLU A 134 12.32 -0.44 6.83
CA GLU A 134 13.26 0.55 7.36
C GLU A 134 12.85 1.96 6.95
N LEU A 135 12.47 2.17 5.69
CA LEU A 135 12.00 3.47 5.21
C LEU A 135 10.77 3.93 5.96
N ALA A 136 9.81 3.04 6.18
CA ALA A 136 8.59 3.34 6.92
C ALA A 136 8.90 3.75 8.36
N THR A 137 9.73 2.98 9.04
CA THR A 137 10.08 3.21 10.44
C THR A 137 10.86 4.53 10.62
N LYS A 138 11.82 4.78 9.74
CA LYS A 138 12.61 6.02 9.80
C LYS A 138 11.81 7.27 9.45
N ALA A 139 10.72 7.12 8.70
CA ALA A 139 9.87 8.25 8.33
C ALA A 139 9.00 8.75 9.49
N ILE A 140 8.80 7.95 10.51
CA ILE A 140 8.00 8.35 11.68
C ILE A 140 8.65 9.52 12.39
N LYS A 141 7.87 10.56 12.64
CA LYS A 141 8.35 11.81 13.28
C LYS A 141 7.74 11.99 14.66
#